data_a5bc10375c12b3a0f45cf705ff354060
#
_entry.id   a5bc10375c12b3a0f45cf705ff354060
#
_cell.length_a   1.000
_cell.length_b   1.000
_cell.length_c   1.000
_cell.angle_alpha   90.00
_cell.angle_beta   90.00
_cell.angle_gamma   90.00
#
_symmetry.space_group_name_H-M   'P 1'
#
loop_
_entity.id
_entity.type
_entity.pdbx_description
1 polymer ?
#
loop_
_entity_poly.entity_id
_entity_poly.type
_entity_poly.pdbx_seq_one_letter_code
_entity_poly.pdbx_strand_id
1 'polypeptide(L)'
;MSSEFELLEFENVQYTYPGSQQPTLENITCQFGRYQRYAVIGRNGCGKTTLFRLANGLYRPQSGVISWRGQPLQYKRRSLNQLRQNVGLVFQNPEQQLVATTVSEDISYGLCNLGLSTSEIAQRVRQILAEFDLVSLADFPINYLSLGQKKRVSIADIMVLQPQLLFLDEPTAYLDSYQVTNFHCLLNQIQQQGTTLVIATHNLDFVEAWADWVLVLDRGKLACQGTPKAVFSQGQQLQDLGLGVPLVGDLINWLQAENMALSETQLNQIQQQIRDRYWRSNS
;
A
#
# COMPACT_ATOMS: atom_id res chain seq x y z
N MET A 1 -0.17 -9.60 -26.64
CA MET A 1 1.14 -9.50 -25.95
C MET A 1 0.81 -9.42 -24.48
N SER A 2 0.71 -10.59 -23.80
CA SER A 2 0.48 -10.66 -22.35
C SER A 2 1.78 -10.21 -21.68
N SER A 3 1.70 -9.17 -20.87
CA SER A 3 2.83 -8.54 -20.24
C SER A 3 3.44 -9.47 -19.19
N GLU A 4 4.73 -9.78 -19.34
CA GLU A 4 5.56 -10.42 -18.31
C GLU A 4 5.63 -9.60 -16.99
N PHE A 5 4.94 -8.46 -16.92
CA PHE A 5 5.06 -7.47 -15.86
C PHE A 5 3.85 -7.39 -14.92
N GLU A 6 2.73 -8.03 -15.24
CA GLU A 6 1.53 -7.99 -14.40
C GLU A 6 1.59 -9.06 -13.32
N LEU A 7 1.51 -8.62 -12.04
CA LEU A 7 1.54 -9.52 -10.90
C LEU A 7 0.14 -9.94 -10.48
N LEU A 8 -0.77 -8.97 -10.34
CA LEU A 8 -2.12 -9.19 -9.85
C LEU A 8 -3.13 -8.42 -10.70
N GLU A 9 -4.18 -9.10 -11.15
CA GLU A 9 -5.21 -8.55 -12.03
C GLU A 9 -6.60 -8.79 -11.45
N PHE A 10 -7.46 -7.78 -11.57
CA PHE A 10 -8.87 -7.81 -11.24
C PHE A 10 -9.67 -7.62 -12.53
N GLU A 11 -10.59 -8.53 -12.84
CA GLU A 11 -11.47 -8.47 -14.01
C GLU A 11 -12.93 -8.49 -13.57
N ASN A 12 -13.63 -7.36 -13.71
CA ASN A 12 -15.05 -7.19 -13.37
C ASN A 12 -15.43 -7.72 -11.98
N VAL A 13 -14.55 -7.50 -11.01
CA VAL A 13 -14.68 -8.04 -9.65
C VAL A 13 -15.79 -7.33 -8.89
N GLN A 14 -16.69 -8.13 -8.28
CA GLN A 14 -17.73 -7.65 -7.39
C GLN A 14 -17.66 -8.35 -6.03
N TYR A 15 -17.90 -7.57 -4.98
CA TYR A 15 -17.96 -8.09 -3.62
C TYR A 15 -19.00 -7.36 -2.77
N THR A 16 -19.78 -8.14 -2.02
CA THR A 16 -20.76 -7.65 -1.04
C THR A 16 -20.50 -8.35 0.29
N TYR A 17 -20.45 -7.61 1.40
CA TYR A 17 -20.35 -8.22 2.72
C TYR A 17 -21.59 -9.05 3.07
N PRO A 18 -21.44 -10.16 3.77
CA PRO A 18 -22.59 -10.92 4.28
C PRO A 18 -23.54 -10.01 5.05
N GLY A 19 -24.83 -10.07 4.72
CA GLY A 19 -25.88 -9.23 5.32
C GLY A 19 -26.04 -7.83 4.74
N SER A 20 -25.17 -7.39 3.83
CA SER A 20 -25.34 -6.14 3.09
C SER A 20 -26.21 -6.37 1.84
N GLN A 21 -27.09 -5.40 1.51
CA GLN A 21 -27.87 -5.41 0.26
C GLN A 21 -27.13 -4.74 -0.91
N GLN A 22 -26.15 -3.91 -0.62
CA GLN A 22 -25.41 -3.17 -1.64
C GLN A 22 -23.99 -3.71 -1.79
N PRO A 23 -23.44 -3.79 -3.01
CA PRO A 23 -22.07 -4.18 -3.25
C PRO A 23 -21.11 -3.15 -2.63
N THR A 24 -20.07 -3.65 -1.97
CA THR A 24 -18.97 -2.83 -1.46
C THR A 24 -17.97 -2.53 -2.56
N LEU A 25 -17.80 -3.46 -3.51
CA LEU A 25 -17.06 -3.26 -4.76
C LEU A 25 -17.91 -3.77 -5.92
N GLU A 26 -17.94 -2.99 -7.00
CA GLU A 26 -18.76 -3.26 -8.18
C GLU A 26 -17.95 -3.04 -9.46
N ASN A 27 -17.84 -4.09 -10.28
CA ASN A 27 -17.15 -4.07 -11.57
C ASN A 27 -15.72 -3.50 -11.52
N ILE A 28 -14.95 -3.89 -10.52
CA ILE A 28 -13.57 -3.46 -10.41
C ILE A 28 -12.72 -4.18 -11.44
N THR A 29 -12.10 -3.40 -12.33
CA THR A 29 -11.11 -3.88 -13.29
C THR A 29 -9.86 -3.03 -13.16
N CYS A 30 -8.78 -3.61 -12.65
CA CYS A 30 -7.48 -2.96 -12.46
C CYS A 30 -6.36 -3.99 -12.40
N GLN A 31 -5.13 -3.53 -12.52
CA GLN A 31 -3.95 -4.39 -12.49
C GLN A 31 -2.81 -3.76 -11.72
N PHE A 32 -1.96 -4.60 -11.13
CA PHE A 32 -0.75 -4.21 -10.41
C PHE A 32 0.45 -4.90 -11.06
N GLY A 33 1.38 -4.09 -11.58
CA GLY A 33 2.60 -4.55 -12.25
C GLY A 33 3.79 -4.64 -11.29
N ARG A 34 4.92 -5.09 -11.84
CA ARG A 34 6.17 -5.21 -11.09
C ARG A 34 6.95 -3.88 -11.09
N TYR A 35 7.57 -3.54 -9.95
CA TYR A 35 8.44 -2.37 -9.77
C TYR A 35 7.77 -1.00 -9.91
N GLN A 36 6.47 -0.90 -9.64
CA GLN A 36 5.73 0.36 -9.62
C GLN A 36 5.21 0.65 -8.21
N ARG A 37 4.99 1.91 -7.94
CA ARG A 37 4.41 2.42 -6.70
C ARG A 37 2.97 2.85 -6.98
N TYR A 38 2.04 2.13 -6.41
CA TYR A 38 0.61 2.39 -6.58
C TYR A 38 0.03 3.11 -5.37
N ALA A 39 -0.82 4.08 -5.62
CA ALA A 39 -1.69 4.66 -4.61
C ALA A 39 -3.16 4.33 -4.92
N VAL A 40 -3.91 3.97 -3.89
CA VAL A 40 -5.36 3.81 -3.95
C VAL A 40 -5.97 4.90 -3.09
N ILE A 41 -6.64 5.87 -3.72
CA ILE A 41 -7.26 7.00 -3.05
C ILE A 41 -8.79 6.91 -3.13
N GLY A 42 -9.46 7.59 -2.22
CA GLY A 42 -10.92 7.60 -2.14
C GLY A 42 -11.39 7.87 -0.74
N ARG A 43 -12.64 8.29 -0.59
CA ARG A 43 -13.26 8.58 0.71
C ARG A 43 -13.28 7.36 1.62
N ASN A 44 -13.46 7.59 2.93
CA ASN A 44 -13.67 6.51 3.88
C ASN A 44 -14.91 5.70 3.49
N GLY A 45 -14.80 4.36 3.54
CA GLY A 45 -15.88 3.46 3.15
C GLY A 45 -16.04 3.23 1.64
N CYS A 46 -15.20 3.81 0.77
CA CYS A 46 -15.29 3.60 -0.69
C CYS A 46 -14.84 2.21 -1.16
N GLY A 47 -14.25 1.36 -0.30
CA GLY A 47 -13.88 -0.02 -0.63
C GLY A 47 -12.36 -0.32 -0.68
N LYS A 48 -11.47 0.62 -0.33
CA LYS A 48 -9.98 0.41 -0.37
C LYS A 48 -9.54 -0.84 0.40
N THR A 49 -9.90 -0.93 1.67
CA THR A 49 -9.60 -2.09 2.53
C THR A 49 -10.16 -3.39 1.95
N THR A 50 -11.37 -3.34 1.38
CA THR A 50 -12.01 -4.51 0.76
C THR A 50 -11.25 -4.97 -0.47
N LEU A 51 -10.79 -4.02 -1.32
CA LEU A 51 -9.94 -4.32 -2.48
C LEU A 51 -8.66 -5.04 -2.03
N PHE A 52 -7.99 -4.56 -0.98
CA PHE A 52 -6.77 -5.16 -0.46
C PHE A 52 -7.00 -6.56 0.13
N ARG A 53 -8.11 -6.77 0.82
CA ARG A 53 -8.48 -8.09 1.35
C ARG A 53 -8.80 -9.10 0.25
N LEU A 54 -9.39 -8.66 -0.85
CA LEU A 54 -9.59 -9.49 -2.04
C LEU A 54 -8.26 -9.80 -2.73
N ALA A 55 -7.36 -8.82 -2.84
CA ALA A 55 -6.02 -8.97 -3.42
C ALA A 55 -5.19 -10.06 -2.70
N ASN A 56 -5.26 -10.11 -1.37
CA ASN A 56 -4.55 -11.08 -0.54
C ASN A 56 -5.32 -12.42 -0.37
N GLY A 57 -6.50 -12.55 -1.00
CA GLY A 57 -7.33 -13.76 -0.90
C GLY A 57 -7.95 -13.98 0.49
N LEU A 58 -8.04 -12.94 1.33
CA LEU A 58 -8.83 -12.99 2.59
C LEU A 58 -10.32 -13.05 2.30
N TYR A 59 -10.73 -12.40 1.22
CA TYR A 59 -12.09 -12.49 0.71
C TYR A 59 -12.10 -13.13 -0.67
N ARG A 60 -13.23 -13.74 -1.01
CA ARG A 60 -13.50 -14.30 -2.33
C ARG A 60 -14.53 -13.42 -3.04
N PRO A 61 -14.30 -12.97 -4.30
CA PRO A 61 -15.29 -12.22 -5.04
C PRO A 61 -16.54 -13.06 -5.33
N GLN A 62 -17.68 -12.42 -5.43
CA GLN A 62 -18.96 -13.04 -5.81
C GLN A 62 -19.05 -13.22 -7.32
N SER A 63 -18.49 -12.27 -8.08
CA SER A 63 -18.35 -12.37 -9.52
C SER A 63 -17.04 -11.72 -9.98
N GLY A 64 -16.67 -11.94 -11.24
CA GLY A 64 -15.39 -11.55 -11.78
C GLY A 64 -14.27 -12.51 -11.39
N VAL A 65 -13.05 -12.19 -11.82
CA VAL A 65 -11.87 -13.02 -11.62
C VAL A 65 -10.73 -12.17 -11.05
N ILE A 66 -10.00 -12.76 -10.11
CA ILE A 66 -8.71 -12.21 -9.66
C ILE A 66 -7.65 -13.21 -10.10
N SER A 67 -6.61 -12.73 -10.79
CA SER A 67 -5.53 -13.57 -11.30
C SER A 67 -4.20 -13.13 -10.71
N TRP A 68 -3.36 -14.11 -10.32
CA TRP A 68 -1.97 -13.91 -9.93
C TRP A 68 -1.07 -14.44 -11.04
N ARG A 69 -0.25 -13.56 -11.65
CA ARG A 69 0.62 -13.90 -12.79
C ARG A 69 -0.14 -14.62 -13.90
N GLY A 70 -1.30 -14.07 -14.29
CA GLY A 70 -2.17 -14.61 -15.34
C GLY A 70 -2.92 -15.90 -14.97
N GLN A 71 -2.81 -16.38 -13.71
CA GLN A 71 -3.51 -17.58 -13.25
C GLN A 71 -4.64 -17.19 -12.30
N PRO A 72 -5.91 -17.58 -12.58
CA PRO A 72 -7.03 -17.31 -11.69
C PRO A 72 -6.81 -17.85 -10.28
N LEU A 73 -7.10 -17.05 -9.25
CA LEU A 73 -6.94 -17.42 -7.85
C LEU A 73 -7.80 -18.63 -7.50
N GLN A 74 -7.17 -19.60 -6.89
CA GLN A 74 -7.86 -20.74 -6.32
C GLN A 74 -7.98 -20.57 -4.80
N TYR A 75 -9.20 -20.60 -4.28
CA TYR A 75 -9.50 -20.37 -2.86
C TYR A 75 -9.36 -21.63 -2.00
N LYS A 76 -8.43 -22.53 -2.37
CA LYS A 76 -8.01 -23.67 -1.55
C LYS A 76 -6.90 -23.24 -0.60
N ARG A 77 -6.86 -23.80 0.61
CA ARG A 77 -5.89 -23.44 1.66
C ARG A 77 -4.43 -23.40 1.15
N ARG A 78 -4.01 -24.41 0.38
CA ARG A 78 -2.65 -24.49 -0.16
C ARG A 78 -2.34 -23.34 -1.13
N SER A 79 -3.27 -23.05 -2.06
CA SER A 79 -3.10 -21.99 -3.05
C SER A 79 -3.11 -20.61 -2.41
N LEU A 80 -3.97 -20.37 -1.40
CA LEU A 80 -4.00 -19.12 -0.65
C LEU A 80 -2.72 -18.93 0.17
N ASN A 81 -2.17 -19.99 0.76
CA ASN A 81 -0.90 -19.89 1.47
C ASN A 81 0.24 -19.50 0.52
N GLN A 82 0.28 -20.06 -0.70
CA GLN A 82 1.26 -19.67 -1.73
C GLN A 82 1.06 -18.22 -2.19
N LEU A 83 -0.19 -17.78 -2.37
CA LEU A 83 -0.48 -16.38 -2.70
C LEU A 83 0.05 -15.44 -1.62
N ARG A 84 -0.25 -15.70 -0.35
CA ARG A 84 0.10 -14.84 0.80
C ARG A 84 1.61 -14.76 1.08
N GLN A 85 2.40 -15.70 0.59
CA GLN A 85 3.86 -15.60 0.59
C GLN A 85 4.36 -14.54 -0.42
N ASN A 86 3.61 -14.30 -1.49
CA ASN A 86 3.96 -13.38 -2.56
C ASN A 86 3.21 -12.05 -2.48
N VAL A 87 2.04 -12.04 -1.88
CA VAL A 87 1.15 -10.87 -1.76
C VAL A 87 0.95 -10.57 -0.27
N GLY A 88 1.71 -9.62 0.25
CA GLY A 88 1.60 -9.15 1.63
C GLY A 88 0.45 -8.17 1.81
N LEU A 89 -0.09 -8.12 3.03
CA LEU A 89 -1.09 -7.13 3.45
C LEU A 89 -0.78 -6.65 4.86
N VAL A 90 -0.58 -5.35 5.02
CA VAL A 90 -0.43 -4.69 6.32
C VAL A 90 -1.72 -3.93 6.62
N PHE A 91 -2.34 -4.22 7.75
CA PHE A 91 -3.59 -3.60 8.17
C PHE A 91 -3.38 -2.19 8.73
N GLN A 92 -4.41 -1.36 8.62
CA GLN A 92 -4.43 -0.02 9.20
C GLN A 92 -4.14 -0.03 10.72
N ASN A 93 -4.81 -0.93 11.45
CA ASN A 93 -4.58 -1.13 12.88
C ASN A 93 -3.64 -2.34 13.09
N PRO A 94 -2.40 -2.12 13.59
CA PRO A 94 -1.45 -3.21 13.82
C PRO A 94 -1.95 -4.24 14.86
N GLU A 95 -2.85 -3.87 15.78
CA GLU A 95 -3.40 -4.79 16.77
C GLU A 95 -4.29 -5.89 16.15
N GLN A 96 -4.73 -5.72 14.92
CA GLN A 96 -5.45 -6.76 14.17
C GLN A 96 -4.51 -7.77 13.50
N GLN A 97 -3.21 -7.47 13.46
CA GLN A 97 -2.20 -8.27 12.78
C GLN A 97 -1.28 -8.98 13.78
N LEU A 98 -0.79 -8.25 14.78
CA LEU A 98 0.18 -8.75 15.75
C LEU A 98 -0.49 -9.67 16.76
N VAL A 99 -0.03 -10.92 16.86
CA VAL A 99 -0.71 -11.99 17.62
C VAL A 99 0.19 -12.69 18.66
N ALA A 100 1.52 -12.55 18.55
CA ALA A 100 2.47 -13.19 19.47
C ALA A 100 2.73 -12.33 20.72
N THR A 101 3.52 -12.86 21.64
CA THR A 101 3.87 -12.17 22.89
C THR A 101 5.02 -11.19 22.68
N THR A 102 6.05 -11.58 21.93
CA THR A 102 7.24 -10.76 21.66
C THR A 102 7.41 -10.45 20.18
N VAL A 103 8.21 -9.43 19.87
CA VAL A 103 8.48 -9.00 18.48
C VAL A 103 9.09 -10.12 17.65
N SER A 104 10.11 -10.81 18.18
CA SER A 104 10.77 -11.90 17.46
C SER A 104 9.86 -13.10 17.21
N GLU A 105 8.98 -13.42 18.17
CA GLU A 105 7.99 -14.47 17.99
C GLU A 105 7.00 -14.12 16.89
N ASP A 106 6.49 -12.90 16.86
CA ASP A 106 5.52 -12.46 15.86
C ASP A 106 6.12 -12.51 14.44
N ILE A 107 7.30 -11.92 14.26
CA ILE A 107 8.02 -11.96 12.98
C ILE A 107 8.32 -13.40 12.53
N SER A 108 8.60 -14.31 13.45
CA SER A 108 8.84 -15.72 13.12
C SER A 108 7.59 -16.48 12.71
N TYR A 109 6.39 -16.02 13.12
CA TYR A 109 5.14 -16.75 12.99
C TYR A 109 4.82 -17.12 11.52
N GLY A 110 4.98 -16.19 10.60
CA GLY A 110 4.78 -16.43 9.16
C GLY A 110 5.75 -17.48 8.59
N LEU A 111 6.99 -17.48 9.06
CA LEU A 111 8.04 -18.39 8.59
C LEU A 111 7.82 -19.85 9.08
N CYS A 112 7.23 -20.04 10.24
CA CYS A 112 6.96 -21.37 10.81
C CYS A 112 6.09 -22.24 9.89
N ASN A 113 5.29 -21.62 9.03
CA ASN A 113 4.41 -22.33 8.09
C ASN A 113 5.08 -22.69 6.75
N LEU A 114 6.36 -22.32 6.55
CA LEU A 114 7.08 -22.53 5.28
C LEU A 114 7.89 -23.83 5.24
N GLY A 115 7.92 -24.59 6.34
CA GLY A 115 8.73 -25.83 6.43
C GLY A 115 10.25 -25.55 6.49
N LEU A 116 10.65 -24.35 6.89
CA LEU A 116 12.04 -23.96 7.07
C LEU A 116 12.61 -24.59 8.36
N SER A 117 13.92 -24.80 8.39
CA SER A 117 14.63 -25.21 9.62
C SER A 117 14.63 -24.07 10.66
N THR A 118 14.71 -24.43 11.94
CA THR A 118 14.79 -23.45 13.03
C THR A 118 15.96 -22.47 12.85
N SER A 119 17.10 -22.93 12.30
CA SER A 119 18.26 -22.10 12.02
C SER A 119 17.99 -21.06 10.92
N GLU A 120 17.30 -21.45 9.85
CA GLU A 120 16.92 -20.53 8.76
C GLU A 120 15.89 -19.48 9.25
N ILE A 121 14.90 -19.90 10.04
CA ILE A 121 13.95 -18.97 10.66
C ILE A 121 14.68 -17.96 11.52
N ALA A 122 15.55 -18.42 12.43
CA ALA A 122 16.31 -17.54 13.31
C ALA A 122 17.24 -16.58 12.53
N GLN A 123 17.81 -17.01 11.41
CA GLN A 123 18.62 -16.16 10.55
C GLN A 123 17.78 -15.06 9.89
N ARG A 124 16.63 -15.40 9.28
CA ARG A 124 15.73 -14.43 8.63
C ARG A 124 15.17 -13.44 9.63
N VAL A 125 14.77 -13.89 10.81
CA VAL A 125 14.27 -13.02 11.89
C VAL A 125 15.36 -12.02 12.32
N ARG A 126 16.60 -12.46 12.55
CA ARG A 126 17.71 -11.55 12.88
C ARG A 126 17.98 -10.53 11.79
N GLN A 127 17.92 -10.95 10.52
CA GLN A 127 18.13 -10.06 9.39
C GLN A 127 17.06 -8.98 9.34
N ILE A 128 15.77 -9.34 9.37
CA ILE A 128 14.67 -8.39 9.29
C ILE A 128 14.62 -7.45 10.51
N LEU A 129 14.94 -7.94 11.71
CA LEU A 129 15.08 -7.11 12.92
C LEU A 129 16.15 -6.01 12.73
N ALA A 130 17.27 -6.33 12.09
CA ALA A 130 18.32 -5.37 11.80
C ALA A 130 17.89 -4.37 10.71
N GLU A 131 17.28 -4.85 9.62
CA GLU A 131 16.81 -4.00 8.51
C GLU A 131 15.74 -2.99 8.96
N PHE A 132 14.91 -3.36 9.93
CA PHE A 132 13.81 -2.56 10.44
C PHE A 132 14.13 -1.82 11.75
N ASP A 133 15.39 -1.80 12.19
CA ASP A 133 15.82 -1.17 13.45
C ASP A 133 14.97 -1.64 14.66
N LEU A 134 14.81 -2.97 14.78
CA LEU A 134 14.01 -3.63 15.81
C LEU A 134 14.86 -4.53 16.73
N VAL A 135 16.19 -4.56 16.56
CA VAL A 135 17.08 -5.47 17.30
C VAL A 135 16.92 -5.29 18.81
N SER A 136 16.87 -4.02 19.28
CA SER A 136 16.71 -3.71 20.71
C SER A 136 15.33 -4.06 21.27
N LEU A 137 14.37 -4.35 20.41
CA LEU A 137 12.99 -4.68 20.77
C LEU A 137 12.65 -6.16 20.54
N ALA A 138 13.61 -6.98 20.11
CA ALA A 138 13.38 -8.37 19.71
C ALA A 138 12.57 -9.18 20.73
N ASP A 139 12.97 -9.11 22.01
CA ASP A 139 12.32 -9.82 23.11
C ASP A 139 11.32 -8.96 23.89
N PHE A 140 11.03 -7.74 23.36
CA PHE A 140 10.11 -6.82 24.03
C PHE A 140 8.67 -7.23 23.79
N PRO A 141 7.80 -7.15 24.83
CA PRO A 141 6.38 -7.50 24.68
C PRO A 141 5.66 -6.51 23.75
N ILE A 142 4.93 -7.04 22.78
CA ILE A 142 4.23 -6.25 21.74
C ILE A 142 3.24 -5.24 22.36
N ASN A 143 2.56 -5.60 23.44
CA ASN A 143 1.56 -4.76 24.08
C ASN A 143 2.14 -3.42 24.62
N TYR A 144 3.43 -3.37 24.92
CA TYR A 144 4.10 -2.17 25.44
C TYR A 144 4.77 -1.32 24.37
N LEU A 145 4.71 -1.75 23.10
CA LEU A 145 5.24 -0.96 21.98
C LEU A 145 4.38 0.28 21.71
N SER A 146 5.03 1.38 21.33
CA SER A 146 4.33 2.54 20.77
C SER A 146 3.62 2.17 19.46
N LEU A 147 2.64 2.94 19.03
CA LEU A 147 1.93 2.69 17.78
C LEU A 147 2.87 2.67 16.57
N GLY A 148 3.84 3.59 16.50
CA GLY A 148 4.85 3.61 15.43
C GLY A 148 5.73 2.36 15.42
N GLN A 149 6.13 1.86 16.61
CA GLN A 149 6.86 0.60 16.75
C GLN A 149 6.00 -0.58 16.30
N LYS A 150 4.73 -0.66 16.75
CA LYS A 150 3.78 -1.71 16.31
C LYS A 150 3.63 -1.72 14.78
N LYS A 151 3.49 -0.56 14.14
CA LYS A 151 3.41 -0.46 12.67
C LYS A 151 4.69 -0.96 12.00
N ARG A 152 5.87 -0.62 12.54
CA ARG A 152 7.15 -1.10 12.02
C ARG A 152 7.25 -2.63 12.13
N VAL A 153 6.86 -3.19 13.28
CA VAL A 153 6.80 -4.65 13.49
C VAL A 153 5.82 -5.30 12.50
N SER A 154 4.62 -4.73 12.31
CA SER A 154 3.63 -5.28 11.36
C SER A 154 4.15 -5.34 9.93
N ILE A 155 4.99 -4.40 9.51
CA ILE A 155 5.60 -4.43 8.18
C ILE A 155 6.72 -5.48 8.15
N ALA A 156 7.56 -5.53 9.17
CA ALA A 156 8.65 -6.51 9.29
C ALA A 156 8.12 -7.95 9.26
N ASP A 157 6.98 -8.21 9.93
CA ASP A 157 6.26 -9.48 9.96
C ASP A 157 5.84 -9.97 8.56
N ILE A 158 5.48 -9.06 7.67
CA ILE A 158 5.18 -9.40 6.28
C ILE A 158 6.45 -9.46 5.42
N MET A 159 7.38 -8.52 5.63
CA MET A 159 8.60 -8.42 4.80
C MET A 159 9.57 -9.58 5.02
N VAL A 160 9.54 -10.25 6.17
CA VAL A 160 10.33 -11.46 6.41
C VAL A 160 10.01 -12.60 5.43
N LEU A 161 8.81 -12.58 4.83
CA LEU A 161 8.37 -13.49 3.77
C LEU A 161 8.89 -13.09 2.38
N GLN A 162 9.45 -11.90 2.22
CA GLN A 162 9.94 -11.32 0.96
C GLN A 162 8.86 -11.29 -0.14
N PRO A 163 7.73 -10.64 0.10
CA PRO A 163 6.63 -10.61 -0.85
C PRO A 163 7.02 -9.82 -2.11
N GLN A 164 6.43 -10.16 -3.24
CA GLN A 164 6.62 -9.45 -4.50
C GLN A 164 5.68 -8.24 -4.63
N LEU A 165 4.55 -8.29 -3.93
CA LEU A 165 3.53 -7.25 -3.90
C LEU A 165 3.10 -7.02 -2.45
N LEU A 166 3.15 -5.78 -1.98
CA LEU A 166 2.79 -5.41 -0.62
C LEU A 166 1.71 -4.34 -0.62
N PHE A 167 0.57 -4.67 -0.03
CA PHE A 167 -0.53 -3.75 0.25
C PHE A 167 -0.41 -3.17 1.65
N LEU A 168 -0.53 -1.85 1.76
CA LEU A 168 -0.46 -1.11 3.02
C LEU A 168 -1.71 -0.24 3.16
N ASP A 169 -2.56 -0.56 4.12
CA ASP A 169 -3.82 0.15 4.36
C ASP A 169 -3.61 1.28 5.37
N GLU A 170 -3.69 2.54 4.91
CA GLU A 170 -3.50 3.77 5.71
C GLU A 170 -2.28 3.70 6.66
N PRO A 171 -1.08 3.38 6.15
CA PRO A 171 0.05 3.03 7.02
C PRO A 171 0.57 4.19 7.85
N THR A 172 0.35 5.44 7.42
CA THR A 172 0.79 6.66 8.14
C THR A 172 -0.26 7.22 9.10
N ALA A 173 -1.44 6.61 9.17
CA ALA A 173 -2.48 7.06 10.10
C ALA A 173 -1.96 7.05 11.56
N TYR A 174 -2.20 8.16 12.28
CA TYR A 174 -1.81 8.37 13.68
C TYR A 174 -0.29 8.42 13.95
N LEU A 175 0.54 8.55 12.93
CA LEU A 175 1.97 8.81 13.07
C LEU A 175 2.24 10.32 13.13
N ASP A 176 3.21 10.73 13.93
CA ASP A 176 3.73 12.11 13.91
C ASP A 176 4.62 12.34 12.66
N SER A 177 4.99 13.58 12.40
CA SER A 177 5.76 13.96 11.21
C SER A 177 7.13 13.27 11.12
N TYR A 178 7.79 13.03 12.26
CA TYR A 178 9.08 12.33 12.30
C TYR A 178 8.91 10.86 11.93
N GLN A 179 7.90 10.20 12.49
CA GLN A 179 7.57 8.82 12.18
C GLN A 179 7.14 8.65 10.72
N VAL A 180 6.37 9.60 10.16
CA VAL A 180 6.01 9.61 8.74
C VAL A 180 7.24 9.68 7.84
N THR A 181 8.22 10.56 8.17
CA THR A 181 9.47 10.65 7.41
C THR A 181 10.25 9.32 7.43
N ASN A 182 10.41 8.72 8.60
CA ASN A 182 11.08 7.42 8.73
C ASN A 182 10.33 6.32 7.96
N PHE A 183 9.00 6.36 7.97
CA PHE A 183 8.17 5.44 7.20
C PHE A 183 8.40 5.58 5.69
N HIS A 184 8.52 6.79 5.17
CA HIS A 184 8.83 7.00 3.75
C HIS A 184 10.21 6.44 3.37
N CYS A 185 11.23 6.60 4.24
CA CYS A 185 12.54 5.99 4.02
C CYS A 185 12.42 4.46 3.95
N LEU A 186 11.64 3.86 4.84
CA LEU A 186 11.37 2.43 4.86
C LEU A 186 10.69 1.95 3.57
N LEU A 187 9.70 2.66 3.05
CA LEU A 187 9.04 2.34 1.77
C LEU A 187 10.04 2.31 0.61
N ASN A 188 10.98 3.26 0.59
CA ASN A 188 12.03 3.29 -0.43
C ASN A 188 12.96 2.08 -0.35
N GLN A 189 13.37 1.69 0.85
CA GLN A 189 14.19 0.49 1.06
C GLN A 189 13.47 -0.76 0.54
N ILE A 190 12.20 -0.93 0.90
CA ILE A 190 11.37 -2.06 0.45
C ILE A 190 11.24 -2.09 -1.07
N GLN A 191 11.00 -0.94 -1.69
CA GLN A 191 10.89 -0.83 -3.15
C GLN A 191 12.21 -1.14 -3.85
N GLN A 192 13.35 -0.69 -3.31
CA GLN A 192 14.69 -0.99 -3.84
C GLN A 192 15.02 -2.49 -3.78
N GLN A 193 14.44 -3.23 -2.85
CA GLN A 193 14.53 -4.70 -2.77
C GLN A 193 13.68 -5.42 -3.84
N GLY A 194 12.92 -4.66 -4.64
CA GLY A 194 12.13 -5.19 -5.75
C GLY A 194 10.68 -5.54 -5.42
N THR A 195 10.18 -5.16 -4.24
CA THR A 195 8.76 -5.31 -3.88
C THR A 195 7.93 -4.18 -4.51
N THR A 196 6.86 -4.54 -5.20
CA THR A 196 5.85 -3.57 -5.66
C THR A 196 4.99 -3.14 -4.48
N LEU A 197 4.79 -1.83 -4.32
CA LEU A 197 4.03 -1.25 -3.21
C LEU A 197 2.69 -0.71 -3.68
N VAL A 198 1.64 -1.02 -2.92
CA VAL A 198 0.29 -0.48 -3.11
C VAL A 198 -0.18 0.12 -1.79
N ILE A 199 -0.37 1.43 -1.74
CA ILE A 199 -0.73 2.16 -0.52
C ILE A 199 -2.13 2.75 -0.66
N ALA A 200 -3.03 2.41 0.26
CA ALA A 200 -4.26 3.15 0.44
C ALA A 200 -3.99 4.33 1.37
N THR A 201 -4.32 5.55 0.94
CA THR A 201 -4.15 6.74 1.75
C THR A 201 -5.08 7.88 1.31
N HIS A 202 -5.32 8.82 2.22
CA HIS A 202 -6.01 10.08 1.95
C HIS A 202 -5.06 11.28 1.83
N ASN A 203 -3.74 11.08 1.99
CA ASN A 203 -2.74 12.13 1.85
C ASN A 203 -2.35 12.31 0.37
N LEU A 204 -3.03 13.24 -0.32
CA LEU A 204 -2.86 13.46 -1.75
C LEU A 204 -1.50 14.08 -2.11
N ASP A 205 -0.91 14.91 -1.23
CA ASP A 205 0.43 15.46 -1.45
C ASP A 205 1.49 14.35 -1.46
N PHE A 206 1.36 13.38 -0.54
CA PHE A 206 2.20 12.19 -0.56
C PHE A 206 2.01 11.39 -1.86
N VAL A 207 0.76 11.17 -2.27
CA VAL A 207 0.45 10.42 -3.50
C VAL A 207 1.05 11.09 -4.72
N GLU A 208 0.90 12.41 -4.87
CA GLU A 208 1.48 13.17 -5.98
C GLU A 208 3.01 13.04 -6.05
N ALA A 209 3.67 13.10 -4.89
CA ALA A 209 5.12 13.02 -4.81
C ALA A 209 5.66 11.59 -5.00
N TRP A 210 4.91 10.57 -4.54
CA TRP A 210 5.43 9.22 -4.38
C TRP A 210 4.95 8.24 -5.45
N ALA A 211 3.68 8.27 -5.83
CA ALA A 211 3.09 7.24 -6.68
C ALA A 211 3.53 7.37 -8.15
N ASP A 212 3.66 6.22 -8.82
CA ASP A 212 3.80 6.15 -10.27
C ASP A 212 2.42 5.98 -10.94
N TRP A 213 1.49 5.32 -10.22
CA TRP A 213 0.13 5.06 -10.67
C TRP A 213 -0.88 5.23 -9.54
N VAL A 214 -2.01 5.86 -9.84
CA VAL A 214 -3.08 6.16 -8.88
C VAL A 214 -4.37 5.50 -9.35
N LEU A 215 -5.07 4.84 -8.42
CA LEU A 215 -6.43 4.36 -8.59
C LEU A 215 -7.34 5.20 -7.69
N VAL A 216 -8.42 5.72 -8.25
CA VAL A 216 -9.44 6.50 -7.53
C VAL A 216 -10.68 5.65 -7.36
N LEU A 217 -11.00 5.32 -6.11
CA LEU A 217 -12.22 4.58 -5.76
C LEU A 217 -13.29 5.53 -5.23
N ASP A 218 -14.50 5.40 -5.76
CA ASP A 218 -15.69 6.05 -5.24
C ASP A 218 -16.85 5.06 -5.15
N ARG A 219 -17.47 4.97 -3.97
CA ARG A 219 -18.67 4.14 -3.72
C ARG A 219 -18.57 2.73 -4.31
N GLY A 220 -17.44 2.09 -4.13
CA GLY A 220 -17.19 0.73 -4.60
C GLY A 220 -16.85 0.59 -6.08
N LYS A 221 -16.68 1.68 -6.82
CA LYS A 221 -16.31 1.69 -8.25
C LYS A 221 -14.95 2.33 -8.47
N LEU A 222 -14.27 1.92 -9.52
CA LEU A 222 -13.08 2.60 -10.00
C LEU A 222 -13.52 3.81 -10.82
N ALA A 223 -13.38 5.02 -10.25
CA ALA A 223 -13.79 6.26 -10.90
C ALA A 223 -12.81 6.67 -12.00
N CYS A 224 -11.51 6.60 -11.74
CA CYS A 224 -10.45 6.80 -12.72
C CYS A 224 -9.15 6.16 -12.25
N GLN A 225 -8.19 6.01 -13.15
CA GLN A 225 -6.82 5.59 -12.85
C GLN A 225 -5.82 6.18 -13.84
N GLY A 226 -4.59 6.37 -13.42
CA GLY A 226 -3.53 6.94 -14.25
C GLY A 226 -2.31 7.37 -13.46
N THR A 227 -1.40 8.06 -14.14
CA THR A 227 -0.29 8.74 -13.45
C THR A 227 -0.83 9.83 -12.52
N PRO A 228 -0.12 10.20 -11.42
CA PRO A 228 -0.55 11.29 -10.54
C PRO A 228 -0.92 12.55 -11.32
N LYS A 229 -0.08 12.96 -12.28
CA LYS A 229 -0.34 14.12 -13.14
C LYS A 229 -1.67 14.01 -13.89
N ALA A 230 -1.97 12.84 -14.48
CA ALA A 230 -3.20 12.64 -15.25
C ALA A 230 -4.45 12.62 -14.35
N VAL A 231 -4.35 12.06 -13.14
CA VAL A 231 -5.45 12.00 -12.17
C VAL A 231 -5.70 13.38 -11.57
N PHE A 232 -4.67 14.06 -11.07
CA PHE A 232 -4.82 15.34 -10.38
C PHE A 232 -5.11 16.51 -11.33
N SER A 233 -4.83 16.39 -12.64
CA SER A 233 -5.29 17.36 -13.63
C SER A 233 -6.82 17.40 -13.80
N GLN A 234 -7.54 16.37 -13.32
CA GLN A 234 -9.00 16.30 -13.31
C GLN A 234 -9.60 16.88 -12.01
N GLY A 235 -9.07 18.02 -11.54
CA GLY A 235 -9.39 18.60 -10.23
C GLY A 235 -10.89 18.73 -9.94
N GLN A 236 -11.69 19.20 -10.92
CA GLN A 236 -13.15 19.33 -10.76
C GLN A 236 -13.80 17.97 -10.51
N GLN A 237 -13.42 16.95 -11.27
CA GLN A 237 -13.96 15.60 -11.08
C GLN A 237 -13.62 15.05 -9.69
N LEU A 238 -12.39 15.28 -9.20
CA LEU A 238 -11.99 14.86 -7.85
C LEU A 238 -12.78 15.59 -6.77
N GLN A 239 -13.04 16.89 -6.93
CA GLN A 239 -13.89 17.66 -6.03
C GLN A 239 -15.34 17.13 -6.01
N ASP A 240 -15.91 16.79 -7.16
CA ASP A 240 -17.25 16.19 -7.27
C ASP A 240 -17.33 14.82 -6.56
N LEU A 241 -16.21 14.08 -6.51
CA LEU A 241 -16.07 12.85 -5.73
C LEU A 241 -15.84 13.11 -4.23
N GLY A 242 -15.75 14.39 -3.81
CA GLY A 242 -15.45 14.80 -2.43
C GLY A 242 -14.01 14.50 -2.02
N LEU A 243 -13.10 14.45 -2.99
CA LEU A 243 -11.67 14.41 -2.81
C LEU A 243 -11.09 15.80 -3.08
N GLY A 244 -10.09 16.20 -2.32
CA GLY A 244 -9.32 17.40 -2.63
C GLY A 244 -8.39 17.18 -3.83
N VAL A 245 -7.58 18.17 -4.11
CA VAL A 245 -6.40 18.06 -4.96
C VAL A 245 -5.15 18.29 -4.11
N PRO A 246 -3.97 17.83 -4.53
CA PRO A 246 -2.74 18.13 -3.82
C PRO A 246 -2.55 19.64 -3.66
N LEU A 247 -2.01 20.06 -2.50
CA LEU A 247 -1.84 21.48 -2.14
C LEU A 247 -1.04 22.26 -3.21
N VAL A 248 -0.05 21.60 -3.80
CA VAL A 248 0.77 22.19 -4.87
C VAL A 248 -0.04 22.42 -6.13
N GLY A 249 -0.89 21.46 -6.50
CA GLY A 249 -1.82 21.59 -7.63
C GLY A 249 -2.79 22.75 -7.41
N ASP A 250 -3.35 22.89 -6.21
CA ASP A 250 -4.23 24.01 -5.85
C ASP A 250 -3.51 25.36 -5.93
N LEU A 251 -2.29 25.44 -5.40
CA LEU A 251 -1.49 26.65 -5.45
C LEU A 251 -1.17 27.05 -6.91
N ILE A 252 -0.83 26.09 -7.75
CA ILE A 252 -0.56 26.32 -9.18
C ILE A 252 -1.81 26.84 -9.88
N ASN A 253 -2.96 26.21 -9.65
CA ASN A 253 -4.23 26.61 -10.23
C ASN A 253 -4.61 28.05 -9.77
N TRP A 254 -4.39 28.38 -8.50
CA TRP A 254 -4.63 29.72 -7.98
C TRP A 254 -3.71 30.77 -8.62
N LEU A 255 -2.40 30.49 -8.73
CA LEU A 255 -1.44 31.39 -9.39
C LEU A 255 -1.80 31.64 -10.87
N GLN A 256 -2.28 30.62 -11.57
CA GLN A 256 -2.75 30.77 -12.95
C GLN A 256 -4.02 31.63 -13.06
N ALA A 257 -4.95 31.47 -12.11
CA ALA A 257 -6.17 32.30 -12.06
C ALA A 257 -5.89 33.79 -11.82
N GLU A 258 -4.84 34.10 -11.03
CA GLU A 258 -4.37 35.47 -10.75
C GLU A 258 -3.44 36.02 -11.85
N ASN A 259 -3.34 35.37 -13.02
CA ASN A 259 -2.43 35.73 -14.12
C ASN A 259 -0.94 35.77 -13.71
N MET A 260 -0.56 35.12 -12.63
CA MET A 260 0.83 34.92 -12.22
C MET A 260 1.38 33.65 -12.89
N ALA A 261 1.64 33.75 -14.20
CA ALA A 261 2.10 32.59 -14.97
C ALA A 261 3.50 32.15 -14.51
N LEU A 262 3.57 30.96 -13.90
CA LEU A 262 4.84 30.24 -13.74
C LEU A 262 5.19 29.57 -15.07
N SER A 263 6.45 29.66 -15.46
CA SER A 263 6.94 28.90 -16.62
C SER A 263 6.91 27.39 -16.32
N GLU A 264 6.80 26.58 -17.34
CA GLU A 264 6.82 25.12 -17.21
C GLU A 264 8.07 24.62 -16.47
N THR A 265 9.18 25.29 -16.66
CA THR A 265 10.45 25.03 -15.96
C THR A 265 10.34 25.30 -14.45
N GLN A 266 9.69 26.39 -14.04
CA GLN A 266 9.48 26.73 -12.63
C GLN A 266 8.52 25.74 -11.97
N LEU A 267 7.46 25.34 -12.65
CA LEU A 267 6.51 24.31 -12.19
C LEU A 267 7.22 22.98 -11.93
N ASN A 268 8.03 22.53 -12.90
CA ASN A 268 8.81 21.31 -12.77
C ASN A 268 9.83 21.38 -11.62
N GLN A 269 10.47 22.56 -11.42
CA GLN A 269 11.38 22.76 -10.29
C GLN A 269 10.67 22.70 -8.93
N ILE A 270 9.50 23.32 -8.80
CA ILE A 270 8.69 23.27 -7.58
C ILE A 270 8.27 21.84 -7.28
N GLN A 271 7.75 21.11 -8.27
CA GLN A 271 7.37 19.71 -8.11
C GLN A 271 8.58 18.84 -7.74
N GLN A 272 9.73 19.07 -8.35
CA GLN A 272 10.94 18.33 -8.01
C GLN A 272 11.44 18.64 -6.58
N GLN A 273 11.45 19.90 -6.17
CA GLN A 273 11.82 20.29 -4.80
C GLN A 273 10.89 19.68 -3.75
N ILE A 274 9.60 19.54 -4.06
CA ILE A 274 8.63 18.91 -3.16
C ILE A 274 8.91 17.40 -3.10
N ARG A 275 9.11 16.75 -4.24
CA ARG A 275 9.56 15.36 -4.28
C ARG A 275 10.82 15.18 -3.44
N ASP A 276 11.85 15.99 -3.64
CA ASP A 276 13.10 15.92 -2.90
C ASP A 276 12.91 16.12 -1.39
N ARG A 277 11.97 16.98 -0.98
CA ARG A 277 11.66 17.21 0.44
C ARG A 277 11.01 16.01 1.11
N TYR A 278 10.15 15.27 0.38
CA TYR A 278 9.58 14.00 0.87
C TYR A 278 10.62 12.86 0.85
N TRP A 279 11.70 12.99 0.01
CA TRP A 279 12.61 11.88 -0.28
C TRP A 279 14.04 12.08 0.22
N ARG A 280 14.41 13.25 0.70
CA ARG A 280 15.72 13.43 1.33
C ARG A 280 15.72 12.63 2.63
N SER A 281 16.26 11.39 2.55
CA SER A 281 16.91 10.75 3.68
C SER A 281 17.92 11.75 4.24
N ASN A 282 17.86 12.03 5.55
CA ASN A 282 18.98 12.62 6.25
C ASN A 282 20.19 11.70 6.02
N SER A 283 21.04 12.07 5.07
CA SER A 283 22.40 11.54 4.95
C SER A 283 23.23 12.04 6.11
#